data_3448bb9151b017efafe45e7a06b0a95f
#
_entry.id   3448bb9151b017efafe45e7a06b0a95f
#
_cell.length_a   1.000
_cell.length_b   1.000
_cell.length_c   1.000
_cell.angle_alpha   90.00
_cell.angle_beta   90.00
_cell.angle_gamma   90.00
#
_symmetry.space_group_name_H-M   'P 1'
#
loop_
_entity.id
_entity.type
_entity.pdbx_description
1 polymer ?
#
loop_
_entity_poly.entity_id
_entity_poly.type
_entity_poly.pdbx_seq_one_letter_code
_entity_poly.pdbx_strand_id
1 'polypeptide(L)'
;MGDALLQKTITTDFIEKTRIKNDGSVPQYYVKNSQEAIISRDIFALVQEEMIRRTNITSGGKRKRVYSSKYALSSICICAKCGDIYRRIAWNNRGKHSIVWRCSTRVEHGPSACDASTVQESELQSATVTAINQLLQCSENMMQILKENISIAIANDNSKEIDEINAVLKQKQKELVKLAHERKSYSDLADKIECLQSKKQKLLITKAETESFKKRIAELESFLKTANQMLTGYDEAMVRKYIRQITIYDDKFVVCFKAKVEIEVLR
;
A
#
# COMPACT_ATOMS: atom_id res chain seq x y z
N MET A 1 15.67 -8.13 -5.99
CA MET A 1 16.14 -8.91 -4.85
C MET A 1 16.46 -10.32 -5.33
N GLY A 2 17.56 -10.91 -4.87
CA GLY A 2 18.10 -12.18 -5.42
C GLY A 2 17.42 -13.45 -4.89
N ASP A 3 16.12 -13.43 -4.63
CA ASP A 3 15.38 -14.55 -4.06
C ASP A 3 14.66 -15.34 -5.16
N ALA A 4 14.52 -16.64 -4.97
CA ALA A 4 13.82 -17.52 -5.90
C ALA A 4 12.61 -18.19 -5.22
N LEU A 5 11.51 -18.29 -5.96
CA LEU A 5 10.38 -19.11 -5.59
C LEU A 5 10.38 -20.34 -6.53
N LEU A 6 10.69 -21.51 -5.98
CA LEU A 6 10.70 -22.76 -6.71
C LEU A 6 9.30 -23.35 -6.80
N GLN A 7 9.06 -24.18 -7.81
CA GLN A 7 7.79 -24.86 -8.06
C GLN A 7 6.59 -23.91 -8.21
N LYS A 8 6.79 -22.75 -8.86
CA LYS A 8 5.71 -21.85 -9.28
C LYS A 8 4.72 -22.51 -10.26
N THR A 9 5.22 -23.41 -11.07
CA THR A 9 4.46 -24.16 -12.06
C THR A 9 4.72 -25.63 -11.89
N ILE A 10 3.72 -26.45 -12.19
CA ILE A 10 3.82 -27.92 -12.22
C ILE A 10 3.53 -28.40 -13.64
N THR A 11 4.18 -29.48 -14.02
CA THR A 11 3.90 -30.17 -15.28
C THR A 11 2.87 -31.23 -15.01
N THR A 12 1.67 -31.08 -15.57
CA THR A 12 0.57 -32.04 -15.38
C THR A 12 0.64 -33.19 -16.35
N ASP A 13 1.20 -32.95 -17.54
CA ASP A 13 1.41 -33.98 -18.56
C ASP A 13 2.87 -33.92 -19.04
N PHE A 14 3.60 -35.03 -18.85
CA PHE A 14 4.97 -35.16 -19.28
C PHE A 14 5.11 -35.38 -20.79
N ILE A 15 4.08 -35.89 -21.45
CA ILE A 15 4.08 -36.17 -22.88
C ILE A 15 3.87 -34.86 -23.64
N GLU A 16 2.81 -34.13 -23.31
CA GLU A 16 2.47 -32.84 -23.92
C GLU A 16 3.22 -31.66 -23.33
N LYS A 17 3.98 -31.87 -22.24
CA LYS A 17 4.70 -30.81 -21.49
C LYS A 17 3.84 -29.65 -21.05
N THR A 18 2.54 -29.93 -20.80
CA THR A 18 1.59 -28.91 -20.34
C THR A 18 1.94 -28.46 -18.94
N ARG A 19 2.19 -27.15 -18.79
CA ARG A 19 2.51 -26.50 -17.52
C ARG A 19 1.35 -25.67 -17.03
N ILE A 20 0.94 -25.90 -15.79
CA ILE A 20 -0.06 -25.06 -15.10
C ILE A 20 0.59 -24.36 -13.91
N LYS A 21 -0.03 -23.25 -13.48
CA LYS A 21 0.39 -22.57 -12.26
C LYS A 21 0.15 -23.48 -11.06
N ASN A 22 1.12 -23.59 -10.17
CA ASN A 22 0.95 -24.33 -8.93
C ASN A 22 -0.08 -23.62 -8.03
N ASP A 23 -1.18 -24.28 -7.77
CA ASP A 23 -2.29 -23.86 -6.93
C ASP A 23 -2.12 -24.26 -5.44
N GLY A 24 -1.00 -24.87 -5.09
CA GLY A 24 -0.70 -25.40 -3.76
C GLY A 24 -0.71 -26.92 -3.69
N SER A 25 -1.01 -27.62 -4.79
CA SER A 25 -0.96 -29.09 -4.87
C SER A 25 0.45 -29.64 -4.68
N VAL A 26 1.47 -28.87 -5.06
CA VAL A 26 2.88 -29.23 -4.84
C VAL A 26 3.54 -28.17 -3.93
N PRO A 27 4.35 -28.57 -2.92
CA PRO A 27 5.02 -27.62 -2.05
C PRO A 27 5.88 -26.62 -2.82
N GLN A 28 5.74 -25.33 -2.48
CA GLN A 28 6.59 -24.26 -3.02
C GLN A 28 7.70 -23.94 -2.02
N TYR A 29 8.90 -23.71 -2.54
CA TYR A 29 10.05 -23.35 -1.70
C TYR A 29 10.55 -21.96 -2.05
N TYR A 30 10.62 -21.11 -1.00
CA TYR A 30 11.17 -19.77 -1.11
C TYR A 30 12.64 -19.79 -0.65
N VAL A 31 13.54 -19.54 -1.57
CA VAL A 31 14.98 -19.52 -1.31
C VAL A 31 15.47 -18.07 -1.31
N LYS A 32 15.97 -17.62 -0.15
CA LYS A 32 16.55 -16.28 -0.01
C LYS A 32 17.97 -16.27 -0.57
N ASN A 33 18.34 -15.15 -1.24
CA ASN A 33 19.68 -14.93 -1.81
C ASN A 33 20.12 -16.08 -2.75
N SER A 34 19.21 -16.60 -3.55
CA SER A 34 19.49 -17.65 -4.54
C SER A 34 20.43 -17.17 -5.65
N GLN A 35 20.46 -15.89 -5.89
CA GLN A 35 21.32 -15.23 -6.89
C GLN A 35 21.66 -13.82 -6.43
N GLU A 36 22.65 -13.20 -7.07
CA GLU A 36 23.03 -11.83 -6.79
C GLU A 36 21.85 -10.87 -7.02
N ALA A 37 21.65 -9.95 -6.08
CA ALA A 37 20.54 -9.01 -6.13
C ALA A 37 20.87 -7.82 -7.04
N ILE A 38 20.08 -7.60 -8.10
CA ILE A 38 20.18 -6.42 -8.98
C ILE A 38 19.73 -5.16 -8.25
N ILE A 39 18.71 -5.28 -7.39
CA ILE A 39 18.18 -4.18 -6.57
C ILE A 39 18.04 -4.63 -5.11
N SER A 40 18.16 -3.70 -4.17
CA SER A 40 17.98 -3.99 -2.76
C SER A 40 16.53 -4.44 -2.45
N ARG A 41 16.34 -5.16 -1.35
CA ARG A 41 15.01 -5.61 -0.91
C ARG A 41 14.09 -4.44 -0.59
N ASP A 42 14.65 -3.36 -0.06
CA ASP A 42 13.89 -2.16 0.30
C ASP A 42 13.35 -1.45 -0.95
N ILE A 43 14.18 -1.28 -1.98
CA ILE A 43 13.73 -0.72 -3.26
C ILE A 43 12.66 -1.62 -3.89
N PHE A 44 12.85 -2.95 -3.86
CA PHE A 44 11.85 -3.88 -4.39
C PHE A 44 10.52 -3.77 -3.66
N ALA A 45 10.54 -3.69 -2.33
CA ALA A 45 9.33 -3.52 -1.52
C ALA A 45 8.60 -2.21 -1.85
N LEU A 46 9.33 -1.09 -1.95
CA LEU A 46 8.77 0.20 -2.35
C LEU A 46 8.12 0.15 -3.73
N VAL A 47 8.74 -0.54 -4.70
CA VAL A 47 8.17 -0.72 -6.04
C VAL A 47 6.89 -1.54 -5.98
N GLN A 48 6.85 -2.63 -5.19
CA GLN A 48 5.64 -3.44 -5.03
C GLN A 48 4.50 -2.64 -4.40
N GLU A 49 4.77 -1.86 -3.36
CA GLU A 49 3.78 -0.96 -2.75
C GLU A 49 3.23 0.05 -3.77
N GLU A 50 4.10 0.65 -4.56
CA GLU A 50 3.69 1.60 -5.59
C GLU A 50 2.86 0.94 -6.70
N MET A 51 3.18 -0.29 -7.10
CA MET A 51 2.38 -1.06 -8.04
C MET A 51 0.98 -1.35 -7.49
N ILE A 52 0.87 -1.78 -6.22
CA ILE A 52 -0.40 -2.03 -5.55
C ILE A 52 -1.20 -0.72 -5.44
N ARG A 53 -0.56 0.38 -5.03
CA ARG A 53 -1.20 1.70 -4.97
C ARG A 53 -1.81 2.10 -6.31
N ARG A 54 -1.07 1.90 -7.40
CA ARG A 54 -1.56 2.22 -8.76
C ARG A 54 -2.72 1.33 -9.20
N THR A 55 -2.74 0.08 -8.80
CA THR A 55 -3.84 -0.84 -9.14
C THR A 55 -5.11 -0.56 -8.34
N ASN A 56 -4.97 -0.04 -7.11
CA ASN A 56 -6.09 0.24 -6.21
C ASN A 56 -6.70 1.63 -6.38
N ILE A 57 -6.17 2.46 -7.29
CA ILE A 57 -6.79 3.74 -7.63
C ILE A 57 -8.03 3.45 -8.47
N THR A 58 -9.15 3.29 -7.79
CA THR A 58 -10.47 3.24 -8.42
C THR A 58 -11.12 4.61 -8.27
N SER A 59 -11.37 5.29 -9.39
CA SER A 59 -12.35 6.37 -9.36
C SER A 59 -13.73 5.73 -9.19
N GLY A 60 -14.65 6.35 -8.46
CA GLY A 60 -16.01 5.84 -8.14
C GLY A 60 -16.89 5.43 -9.33
N GLY A 61 -16.31 5.05 -10.46
CA GLY A 61 -16.92 4.58 -11.68
C GLY A 61 -16.28 3.30 -12.20
N LYS A 62 -17.00 2.58 -13.01
CA LYS A 62 -16.76 1.22 -13.52
C LYS A 62 -15.49 1.00 -14.37
N ARG A 63 -14.60 1.98 -14.56
CA ARG A 63 -13.34 1.83 -15.32
C ARG A 63 -12.15 2.23 -14.46
N LYS A 64 -11.15 1.33 -14.36
CA LYS A 64 -9.83 1.67 -13.83
C LYS A 64 -9.21 2.74 -14.74
N ARG A 65 -9.01 3.95 -14.20
CA ARG A 65 -8.32 5.02 -14.91
C ARG A 65 -6.82 4.87 -14.70
N VAL A 66 -6.05 4.95 -15.78
CA VAL A 66 -4.58 5.01 -15.71
C VAL A 66 -4.19 6.46 -15.48
N TYR A 67 -3.73 6.78 -14.29
CA TYR A 67 -3.25 8.12 -13.96
C TYR A 67 -1.72 8.18 -14.06
N SER A 68 -1.22 9.31 -14.56
CA SER A 68 0.22 9.57 -14.58
C SER A 68 0.75 9.68 -13.14
N SER A 69 1.82 8.97 -12.84
CA SER A 69 2.57 9.09 -11.59
C SER A 69 3.84 9.94 -11.76
N LYS A 70 3.90 10.74 -12.83
CA LYS A 70 5.05 11.59 -13.14
C LYS A 70 5.39 12.54 -11.98
N TYR A 71 4.38 13.16 -11.40
CA TYR A 71 4.52 14.10 -10.29
C TYR A 71 4.19 13.42 -8.95
N ALA A 72 4.87 13.83 -7.86
CA ALA A 72 4.68 13.21 -6.55
C ALA A 72 3.25 13.35 -6.02
N LEU A 73 2.58 14.46 -6.30
CA LEU A 73 1.20 14.74 -5.88
C LEU A 73 0.15 14.01 -6.74
N SER A 74 0.54 13.43 -7.88
CA SER A 74 -0.39 12.68 -8.73
C SER A 74 -0.95 11.46 -7.99
N SER A 75 -2.26 11.28 -8.08
CA SER A 75 -3.00 10.15 -7.49
C SER A 75 -3.04 10.08 -5.96
N ILE A 76 -2.45 11.05 -5.25
CA ILE A 76 -2.54 11.14 -3.79
C ILE A 76 -3.45 12.29 -3.33
N CYS A 77 -3.80 13.22 -4.21
CA CYS A 77 -4.70 14.34 -3.92
C CYS A 77 -6.14 13.92 -4.18
N ILE A 78 -6.97 13.88 -3.15
CA ILE A 78 -8.36 13.40 -3.17
C ILE A 78 -9.31 14.57 -2.88
N CYS A 79 -10.43 14.60 -3.57
CA CYS A 79 -11.49 15.56 -3.35
C CYS A 79 -12.30 15.18 -2.12
N ALA A 80 -12.44 16.09 -1.14
CA ALA A 80 -13.27 15.87 0.04
C ALA A 80 -14.76 15.73 -0.29
N LYS A 81 -15.24 16.35 -1.39
CA LYS A 81 -16.65 16.36 -1.76
C LYS A 81 -17.13 15.09 -2.46
N CYS A 82 -16.36 14.60 -3.44
CA CYS A 82 -16.78 13.46 -4.25
C CYS A 82 -15.88 12.23 -4.14
N GLY A 83 -14.76 12.32 -3.39
CA GLY A 83 -13.82 11.21 -3.21
C GLY A 83 -12.95 10.89 -4.42
N ASP A 84 -13.12 11.60 -5.56
CA ASP A 84 -12.31 11.39 -6.75
C ASP A 84 -10.97 12.13 -6.65
N ILE A 85 -10.02 11.76 -7.47
CA ILE A 85 -8.69 12.37 -7.45
C ILE A 85 -8.67 13.75 -8.10
N TYR A 86 -7.74 14.57 -7.63
CA TYR A 86 -7.33 15.77 -8.35
C TYR A 86 -6.28 15.44 -9.38
N ARG A 87 -6.39 16.03 -10.57
CA ARG A 87 -5.42 15.90 -11.64
C ARG A 87 -4.76 17.24 -11.98
N ARG A 88 -3.49 17.17 -12.34
CA ARG A 88 -2.68 18.30 -12.75
C ARG A 88 -3.05 18.73 -14.17
N ILE A 89 -3.35 19.99 -14.35
CA ILE A 89 -3.76 20.60 -15.63
C ILE A 89 -2.91 21.84 -15.88
N ALA A 90 -2.30 21.92 -17.07
CA ALA A 90 -1.73 23.17 -17.56
C ALA A 90 -2.87 24.08 -18.03
N TRP A 91 -2.98 25.23 -17.41
CA TRP A 91 -4.03 26.21 -17.71
C TRP A 91 -3.43 27.41 -18.41
N ASN A 92 -3.96 27.74 -19.55
CA ASN A 92 -3.62 28.97 -20.26
C ASN A 92 -4.82 29.91 -20.19
N ASN A 93 -4.66 31.02 -19.49
CA ASN A 93 -5.68 32.06 -19.41
C ASN A 93 -5.10 33.35 -19.95
N ARG A 94 -5.54 33.76 -21.18
CA ARG A 94 -5.13 35.01 -21.85
C ARG A 94 -3.60 35.19 -21.90
N GLY A 95 -2.86 34.12 -22.29
CA GLY A 95 -1.41 34.12 -22.37
C GLY A 95 -0.65 33.92 -21.07
N LYS A 96 -1.34 33.86 -19.93
CA LYS A 96 -0.73 33.45 -18.64
C LYS A 96 -0.85 31.93 -18.45
N HIS A 97 0.30 31.27 -18.46
CA HIS A 97 0.37 29.85 -18.18
C HIS A 97 0.45 29.61 -16.69
N SER A 98 -0.42 28.79 -16.16
CA SER A 98 -0.40 28.33 -14.78
C SER A 98 -0.67 26.85 -14.71
N ILE A 99 -0.22 26.23 -13.63
CA ILE A 99 -0.48 24.83 -13.36
C ILE A 99 -1.44 24.74 -12.21
N VAL A 100 -2.54 24.08 -12.45
CA VAL A 100 -3.63 23.92 -11.47
C VAL A 100 -3.98 22.46 -11.27
N TRP A 101 -4.52 22.19 -10.12
CA TRP A 101 -5.08 20.90 -9.75
C TRP A 101 -6.60 21.02 -9.68
N ARG A 102 -7.30 20.10 -10.36
CA ARG A 102 -8.77 20.09 -10.43
C ARG A 102 -9.29 18.67 -10.22
N CYS A 103 -10.41 18.57 -9.52
CA CYS A 103 -11.13 17.31 -9.35
C CYS A 103 -11.48 16.70 -10.71
N SER A 104 -11.21 15.40 -10.88
CA SER A 104 -11.47 14.69 -12.14
C SER A 104 -12.94 14.62 -12.46
N THR A 105 -13.81 14.36 -11.49
CA THR A 105 -15.27 14.40 -11.65
C THR A 105 -15.76 15.76 -12.15
N ARG A 106 -15.25 16.86 -11.57
CA ARG A 106 -15.59 18.21 -12.03
C ARG A 106 -15.16 18.47 -13.48
N VAL A 107 -13.99 17.97 -13.86
CA VAL A 107 -13.45 18.19 -15.22
C VAL A 107 -14.22 17.39 -16.26
N GLU A 108 -14.67 16.18 -15.91
CA GLU A 108 -15.33 15.27 -16.87
C GLU A 108 -16.84 15.45 -16.93
N HIS A 109 -17.47 15.75 -15.79
CA HIS A 109 -18.94 15.80 -15.67
C HIS A 109 -19.44 17.21 -15.34
N GLY A 110 -18.56 18.19 -15.19
CA GLY A 110 -18.92 19.57 -14.93
C GLY A 110 -19.14 19.93 -13.46
N PRO A 111 -19.41 21.23 -13.18
CA PRO A 111 -19.56 21.74 -11.82
C PRO A 111 -20.82 21.24 -11.10
N SER A 112 -21.82 20.78 -11.84
CA SER A 112 -23.03 20.16 -11.25
C SER A 112 -22.74 18.81 -10.60
N ALA A 113 -21.74 18.07 -11.10
CA ALA A 113 -21.34 16.78 -10.54
C ALA A 113 -20.38 16.92 -9.35
N CYS A 114 -19.54 17.97 -9.36
CA CYS A 114 -18.67 18.31 -8.24
C CYS A 114 -18.28 19.79 -8.32
N ASP A 115 -18.60 20.54 -7.28
CA ASP A 115 -18.31 21.97 -7.17
C ASP A 115 -16.95 22.28 -6.50
N ALA A 116 -16.09 21.26 -6.32
CA ALA A 116 -14.79 21.38 -5.69
C ALA A 116 -13.92 22.46 -6.32
N SER A 117 -13.26 23.25 -5.49
CA SER A 117 -12.43 24.38 -5.92
C SER A 117 -11.20 23.95 -6.73
N THR A 118 -10.73 24.85 -7.62
CA THR A 118 -9.45 24.68 -8.31
C THR A 118 -8.32 25.14 -7.40
N VAL A 119 -7.24 24.38 -7.32
CA VAL A 119 -6.08 24.65 -6.46
C VAL A 119 -4.86 24.94 -7.34
N GLN A 120 -4.11 25.99 -7.02
CA GLN A 120 -2.82 26.28 -7.66
C GLN A 120 -1.77 25.25 -7.21
N GLU A 121 -0.86 24.88 -8.11
CA GLU A 121 0.20 23.92 -7.76
C GLU A 121 1.10 24.45 -6.64
N SER A 122 1.45 25.74 -6.67
CA SER A 122 2.25 26.40 -5.64
C SER A 122 1.58 26.35 -4.27
N GLU A 123 0.25 26.54 -4.21
CA GLU A 123 -0.53 26.48 -2.97
C GLU A 123 -0.48 25.07 -2.37
N LEU A 124 -0.67 24.03 -3.20
CA LEU A 124 -0.62 22.64 -2.76
C LEU A 124 0.77 22.21 -2.32
N GLN A 125 1.82 22.69 -3.03
CA GLN A 125 3.21 22.46 -2.64
C GLN A 125 3.54 23.15 -1.32
N SER A 126 3.14 24.40 -1.13
CA SER A 126 3.34 25.12 0.13
C SER A 126 2.62 24.46 1.30
N ALA A 127 1.38 24.03 1.12
CA ALA A 127 0.64 23.29 2.12
C ALA A 127 1.34 21.97 2.52
N THR A 128 1.93 21.30 1.55
CA THR A 128 2.71 20.07 1.79
C THR A 128 3.96 20.34 2.63
N VAL A 129 4.70 21.40 2.31
CA VAL A 129 5.89 21.81 3.08
C VAL A 129 5.49 22.23 4.51
N THR A 130 4.41 22.99 4.63
CA THR A 130 3.87 23.42 5.94
C THR A 130 3.49 22.21 6.79
N ALA A 131 2.79 21.23 6.22
CA ALA A 131 2.43 20.01 6.95
C ALA A 131 3.66 19.24 7.44
N ILE A 132 4.70 19.09 6.61
CA ILE A 132 5.94 18.42 7.01
C ILE A 132 6.64 19.22 8.11
N ASN A 133 6.68 20.56 8.01
CA ASN A 133 7.30 21.40 9.02
C ASN A 133 6.52 21.39 10.35
N GLN A 134 5.20 21.36 10.32
CA GLN A 134 4.38 21.17 11.52
C GLN A 134 4.64 19.82 12.18
N LEU A 135 4.80 18.76 11.38
CA LEU A 135 5.19 17.44 11.89
C LEU A 135 6.55 17.50 12.63
N LEU A 136 7.51 18.22 12.08
CA LEU A 136 8.85 18.39 12.70
C LEU A 136 8.79 19.21 13.98
N GLN A 137 7.98 20.27 14.03
CA GLN A 137 7.82 21.11 15.21
C GLN A 137 7.13 20.42 16.38
N CYS A 138 6.14 19.56 16.09
CA CYS A 138 5.38 18.82 17.09
C CYS A 138 6.00 17.46 17.41
N SER A 139 7.31 17.30 17.27
CA SER A 139 8.02 16.01 17.33
C SER A 139 7.71 15.19 18.59
N GLU A 140 7.62 15.80 19.77
CA GLU A 140 7.36 15.08 21.04
C GLU A 140 5.95 14.48 21.08
N ASN A 141 4.92 15.26 20.76
CA ASN A 141 3.55 14.78 20.71
C ASN A 141 3.37 13.73 19.60
N MET A 142 4.03 13.94 18.45
CA MET A 142 4.01 12.99 17.34
C MET A 142 4.70 11.67 17.70
N MET A 143 5.79 11.71 18.46
CA MET A 143 6.46 10.50 18.96
C MET A 143 5.54 9.69 19.87
N GLN A 144 4.69 10.34 20.66
CA GLN A 144 3.70 9.63 21.47
C GLN A 144 2.62 8.95 20.62
N ILE A 145 2.04 9.66 19.65
CA ILE A 145 1.07 9.09 18.70
C ILE A 145 1.68 7.93 17.91
N LEU A 146 2.94 8.04 17.48
CA LEU A 146 3.63 6.96 16.79
C LEU A 146 3.81 5.73 17.69
N LYS A 147 4.16 5.90 18.96
CA LYS A 147 4.24 4.80 19.94
C LYS A 147 2.89 4.13 20.18
N GLU A 148 1.83 4.89 20.28
CA GLU A 148 0.45 4.36 20.40
C GLU A 148 0.07 3.56 19.14
N ASN A 149 0.35 4.06 17.95
CA ASN A 149 0.12 3.37 16.69
C ASN A 149 0.93 2.07 16.59
N ILE A 150 2.17 2.05 17.10
CA ILE A 150 2.97 0.82 17.21
C ILE A 150 2.33 -0.17 18.17
N SER A 151 1.87 0.28 19.35
CA SER A 151 1.26 -0.59 20.33
C SER A 151 -0.01 -1.26 19.80
N ILE A 152 -0.86 -0.51 19.07
CA ILE A 152 -2.03 -1.05 18.37
C ILE A 152 -1.61 -2.08 17.31
N ALA A 153 -0.54 -1.79 16.55
CA ALA A 153 -0.03 -2.71 15.55
C ALA A 153 0.56 -4.00 16.16
N ILE A 154 1.13 -3.92 17.36
CA ILE A 154 1.64 -5.09 18.10
C ILE A 154 0.49 -5.92 18.66
N ALA A 155 -0.55 -5.28 19.18
CA ALA A 155 -1.73 -5.99 19.71
C ALA A 155 -2.44 -6.83 18.64
N ASN A 156 -2.31 -6.49 17.37
CA ASN A 156 -2.85 -7.22 16.22
C ASN A 156 -1.87 -8.27 15.65
N ASP A 157 -0.88 -8.72 16.43
CA ASP A 157 0.08 -9.75 15.96
C ASP A 157 -0.54 -11.16 16.04
N ASN A 158 -0.90 -11.67 14.86
CA ASN A 158 -1.55 -12.98 14.70
C ASN A 158 -0.53 -14.14 14.60
N SER A 159 0.72 -13.96 15.05
CA SER A 159 1.78 -14.97 14.90
C SER A 159 1.41 -16.29 15.57
N LYS A 160 0.84 -16.25 16.77
CA LYS A 160 0.42 -17.45 17.51
C LYS A 160 -0.69 -18.21 16.77
N GLU A 161 -1.69 -17.50 16.26
CA GLU A 161 -2.78 -18.11 15.50
C GLU A 161 -2.29 -18.77 14.21
N ILE A 162 -1.31 -18.18 13.54
CA ILE A 162 -0.66 -18.76 12.37
C ILE A 162 0.07 -20.05 12.72
N ASP A 163 0.77 -20.10 13.85
CA ASP A 163 1.49 -21.30 14.31
C ASP A 163 0.52 -22.42 14.69
N GLU A 164 -0.59 -22.11 15.35
CA GLU A 164 -1.67 -23.07 15.66
C GLU A 164 -2.28 -23.64 14.37
N ILE A 165 -2.61 -22.81 13.40
CA ILE A 165 -3.14 -23.25 12.11
C ILE A 165 -2.11 -24.15 11.39
N ASN A 166 -0.82 -23.82 11.44
CA ASN A 166 0.23 -24.64 10.84
C ASN A 166 0.30 -26.04 11.49
N ALA A 167 0.17 -26.13 12.81
CA ALA A 167 0.16 -27.39 13.53
C ALA A 167 -1.04 -28.26 13.12
N VAL A 168 -2.24 -27.65 13.06
CA VAL A 168 -3.47 -28.32 12.64
C VAL A 168 -3.40 -28.76 11.18
N LEU A 169 -2.89 -27.91 10.27
CA LEU A 169 -2.71 -28.27 8.87
C LEU A 169 -1.78 -29.46 8.71
N LYS A 170 -0.67 -29.50 9.43
CA LYS A 170 0.29 -30.62 9.40
C LYS A 170 -0.34 -31.93 9.86
N GLN A 171 -1.21 -31.86 10.88
CA GLN A 171 -1.95 -33.05 11.36
C GLN A 171 -2.96 -33.51 10.31
N LYS A 172 -3.78 -32.59 9.78
CA LYS A 172 -4.80 -32.93 8.77
C LYS A 172 -4.21 -33.45 7.49
N GLN A 173 -3.06 -32.94 7.03
CA GLN A 173 -2.34 -33.47 5.89
C GLN A 173 -1.86 -34.92 6.11
N LYS A 174 -1.38 -35.25 7.34
CA LYS A 174 -1.02 -36.63 7.67
C LYS A 174 -2.24 -37.56 7.67
N GLU A 175 -3.39 -37.08 8.18
CA GLU A 175 -4.65 -37.85 8.14
C GLU A 175 -5.10 -38.09 6.68
N LEU A 176 -5.00 -37.07 5.83
CA LEU A 176 -5.36 -37.18 4.41
C LEU A 176 -4.53 -38.23 3.68
N VAL A 177 -3.21 -38.23 3.91
CA VAL A 177 -2.31 -39.25 3.33
C VAL A 177 -2.70 -40.66 3.80
N LYS A 178 -3.06 -40.86 5.08
CA LYS A 178 -3.51 -42.16 5.59
C LYS A 178 -4.79 -42.62 4.92
N LEU A 179 -5.81 -41.74 4.84
CA LEU A 179 -7.09 -42.05 4.19
C LEU A 179 -6.92 -42.37 2.69
N ALA A 180 -6.03 -41.64 2.02
CA ALA A 180 -5.71 -41.90 0.62
C ALA A 180 -5.06 -43.30 0.42
N HIS A 181 -4.17 -43.73 1.33
CA HIS A 181 -3.62 -45.09 1.32
C HIS A 181 -4.67 -46.15 1.58
N GLU A 182 -5.64 -45.86 2.44
CA GLU A 182 -6.75 -46.78 2.77
C GLU A 182 -7.87 -46.77 1.70
N ARG A 183 -7.75 -45.97 0.63
CA ARG A 183 -8.76 -45.76 -0.43
C ARG A 183 -10.14 -45.35 0.09
N LYS A 184 -10.19 -44.64 1.23
CA LYS A 184 -11.40 -44.07 1.81
C LYS A 184 -11.65 -42.68 1.26
N SER A 185 -12.93 -42.22 1.32
CA SER A 185 -13.29 -40.86 0.93
C SER A 185 -12.58 -39.85 1.83
N TYR A 186 -11.97 -38.83 1.22
CA TYR A 186 -11.22 -37.76 1.91
C TYR A 186 -11.70 -36.34 1.55
N SER A 187 -12.83 -36.26 0.82
CA SER A 187 -13.40 -34.97 0.35
C SER A 187 -13.56 -33.96 1.48
N ASP A 188 -14.26 -34.33 2.56
CA ASP A 188 -14.53 -33.44 3.69
C ASP A 188 -13.26 -32.97 4.42
N LEU A 189 -12.21 -33.79 4.37
CA LEU A 189 -10.90 -33.44 4.94
C LEU A 189 -10.13 -32.48 4.04
N ALA A 190 -10.24 -32.66 2.72
CA ALA A 190 -9.66 -31.75 1.73
C ALA A 190 -10.28 -30.34 1.85
N ASP A 191 -11.62 -30.25 1.94
CA ASP A 191 -12.34 -28.98 2.11
C ASP A 191 -11.92 -28.25 3.41
N LYS A 192 -11.73 -29.01 4.50
CA LYS A 192 -11.21 -28.43 5.77
C LYS A 192 -9.78 -27.90 5.64
N ILE A 193 -8.93 -28.61 4.92
CA ILE A 193 -7.54 -28.19 4.66
C ILE A 193 -7.54 -26.90 3.83
N GLU A 194 -8.36 -26.82 2.78
CA GLU A 194 -8.50 -25.64 1.93
C GLU A 194 -9.00 -24.42 2.73
N CYS A 195 -10.00 -24.60 3.58
CA CYS A 195 -10.52 -23.56 4.45
C CYS A 195 -9.42 -23.04 5.40
N LEU A 196 -8.65 -23.93 6.04
CA LEU A 196 -7.55 -23.56 6.92
C LEU A 196 -6.41 -22.86 6.17
N GLN A 197 -6.08 -23.29 4.95
CA GLN A 197 -5.10 -22.64 4.09
C GLN A 197 -5.52 -21.22 3.72
N SER A 198 -6.79 -21.04 3.35
CA SER A 198 -7.37 -19.74 3.05
C SER A 198 -7.34 -18.79 4.25
N LYS A 199 -7.69 -19.31 5.46
CA LYS A 199 -7.59 -18.56 6.72
C LYS A 199 -6.15 -18.15 7.01
N LYS A 200 -5.21 -19.10 6.91
CA LYS A 200 -3.77 -18.83 7.09
C LYS A 200 -3.27 -17.75 6.14
N GLN A 201 -3.67 -17.80 4.86
CA GLN A 201 -3.25 -16.82 3.87
C GLN A 201 -3.74 -15.40 4.22
N LYS A 202 -4.99 -15.26 4.68
CA LYS A 202 -5.51 -13.98 5.15
C LYS A 202 -4.71 -13.44 6.33
N LEU A 203 -4.40 -14.27 7.33
CA LEU A 203 -3.60 -13.88 8.48
C LEU A 203 -2.16 -13.49 8.11
N LEU A 204 -1.55 -14.18 7.14
CA LEU A 204 -0.22 -13.83 6.63
C LEU A 204 -0.21 -12.47 5.92
N ILE A 205 -1.27 -12.14 5.17
CA ILE A 205 -1.42 -10.82 4.53
C ILE A 205 -1.52 -9.73 5.61
N THR A 206 -2.38 -9.91 6.62
CA THR A 206 -2.53 -8.96 7.72
C THR A 206 -1.21 -8.78 8.49
N LYS A 207 -0.47 -9.86 8.73
CA LYS A 207 0.85 -9.80 9.38
C LYS A 207 1.85 -8.99 8.55
N ALA A 208 1.93 -9.24 7.24
CA ALA A 208 2.82 -8.51 6.34
C ALA A 208 2.48 -7.00 6.29
N GLU A 209 1.18 -6.66 6.28
CA GLU A 209 0.72 -5.27 6.36
C GLU A 209 1.15 -4.60 7.67
N THR A 210 1.02 -5.31 8.79
CA THR A 210 1.43 -4.84 10.12
C THR A 210 2.95 -4.61 10.19
N GLU A 211 3.75 -5.53 9.67
CA GLU A 211 5.21 -5.38 9.62
C GLU A 211 5.64 -4.22 8.72
N SER A 212 5.01 -4.06 7.56
CA SER A 212 5.23 -2.91 6.67
C SER A 212 4.87 -1.59 7.37
N PHE A 213 3.79 -1.56 8.13
CA PHE A 213 3.38 -0.39 8.90
C PHE A 213 4.37 -0.04 10.01
N LYS A 214 4.85 -1.04 10.79
CA LYS A 214 5.90 -0.84 11.80
C LYS A 214 7.17 -0.25 11.18
N LYS A 215 7.59 -0.75 10.02
CA LYS A 215 8.75 -0.22 9.30
C LYS A 215 8.58 1.26 8.92
N ARG A 216 7.41 1.64 8.40
CA ARG A 216 7.12 3.04 8.04
C ARG A 216 7.13 3.98 9.24
N ILE A 217 6.63 3.51 10.40
CA ILE A 217 6.71 4.28 11.64
C ILE A 217 8.17 4.48 12.04
N ALA A 218 8.97 3.42 12.04
CA ALA A 218 10.39 3.52 12.40
C ALA A 218 11.18 4.44 11.47
N GLU A 219 10.88 4.44 10.16
CA GLU A 219 11.45 5.37 9.19
C GLU A 219 11.06 6.83 9.48
N LEU A 220 9.79 7.07 9.85
CA LEU A 220 9.33 8.41 10.22
C LEU A 220 9.96 8.87 11.55
N GLU A 221 10.07 7.99 12.55
CA GLU A 221 10.79 8.29 13.79
C GLU A 221 12.25 8.66 13.55
N SER A 222 12.94 7.90 12.70
CA SER A 222 14.32 8.20 12.32
C SER A 222 14.42 9.55 11.64
N PHE A 223 13.49 9.86 10.74
CA PHE A 223 13.42 11.16 10.10
C PHE A 223 13.22 12.30 11.10
N LEU A 224 12.26 12.17 12.03
CA LEU A 224 11.99 13.18 13.05
C LEU A 224 13.20 13.41 13.97
N LYS A 225 13.99 12.38 14.26
CA LYS A 225 15.20 12.49 15.09
C LYS A 225 16.39 13.12 14.34
N THR A 226 16.48 12.90 13.04
CA THR A 226 17.62 13.36 12.22
C THR A 226 17.38 14.69 11.52
N ALA A 227 16.12 15.09 11.32
CA ALA A 227 15.76 16.35 10.67
C ALA A 227 15.93 17.51 11.64
N ASN A 228 17.12 18.12 11.67
CA ASN A 228 17.42 19.29 12.49
C ASN A 228 17.00 20.62 11.87
N GLN A 229 16.50 20.63 10.65
CA GLN A 229 16.12 21.84 9.93
C GLN A 229 14.75 21.70 9.28
N MET A 230 14.00 22.80 9.32
CA MET A 230 12.75 22.91 8.56
C MET A 230 13.01 22.87 7.05
N LEU A 231 12.09 22.30 6.32
CA LEU A 231 12.12 22.32 4.87
C LEU A 231 11.87 23.74 4.37
N THR A 232 12.77 24.25 3.54
CA THR A 232 12.65 25.58 2.91
C THR A 232 11.93 25.53 1.57
N GLY A 233 11.76 24.34 0.97
CA GLY A 233 11.15 24.16 -0.33
C GLY A 233 10.49 22.80 -0.52
N TYR A 234 9.72 22.70 -1.59
CA TYR A 234 9.03 21.48 -1.97
C TYR A 234 9.99 20.43 -2.51
N ASP A 235 9.95 19.23 -1.95
CA ASP A 235 10.75 18.08 -2.39
C ASP A 235 9.83 16.89 -2.73
N GLU A 236 9.83 16.47 -3.98
CA GLU A 236 9.05 15.33 -4.45
C GLU A 236 9.45 14.00 -3.80
N ALA A 237 10.75 13.82 -3.47
CA ALA A 237 11.22 12.60 -2.84
C ALA A 237 10.63 12.43 -1.45
N MET A 238 10.58 13.52 -0.68
CA MET A 238 9.97 13.57 0.65
C MET A 238 8.47 13.27 0.59
N VAL A 239 7.77 13.87 -0.36
CA VAL A 239 6.34 13.60 -0.58
C VAL A 239 6.10 12.13 -0.86
N ARG A 240 6.83 11.54 -1.82
CA ARG A 240 6.71 10.11 -2.16
C ARG A 240 7.04 9.19 -1.00
N LYS A 241 8.00 9.58 -0.16
CA LYS A 241 8.46 8.77 0.96
C LYS A 241 7.48 8.78 2.12
N TYR A 242 6.96 9.94 2.51
CA TYR A 242 6.24 10.10 3.77
C TYR A 242 4.74 10.32 3.63
N ILE A 243 4.25 10.94 2.53
CA ILE A 243 2.84 11.26 2.37
C ILE A 243 2.10 10.10 1.71
N ARG A 244 0.97 9.74 2.29
CA ARG A 244 0.06 8.73 1.78
C ARG A 244 -1.02 9.36 0.90
N GLN A 245 -1.64 10.45 1.39
CA GLN A 245 -2.79 11.08 0.77
C GLN A 245 -2.91 12.53 1.21
N ILE A 246 -3.47 13.37 0.37
CA ILE A 246 -3.85 14.75 0.69
C ILE A 246 -5.33 14.89 0.34
N THR A 247 -6.17 15.17 1.33
CA THR A 247 -7.58 15.44 1.11
C THR A 247 -7.79 16.94 1.01
N ILE A 248 -8.40 17.37 -0.08
CA ILE A 248 -8.58 18.79 -0.42
C ILE A 248 -10.00 19.21 -0.08
N TYR A 249 -10.12 20.08 0.88
CA TYR A 249 -11.34 20.80 1.27
C TYR A 249 -11.34 22.20 0.64
N ASP A 250 -12.44 22.95 0.80
CA ASP A 250 -12.50 24.31 0.29
C ASP A 250 -11.67 25.28 1.13
N ASP A 251 -11.53 25.03 2.42
CA ASP A 251 -10.91 25.86 3.45
C ASP A 251 -9.59 25.33 3.99
N LYS A 252 -9.31 24.05 3.79
CA LYS A 252 -8.11 23.38 4.32
C LYS A 252 -7.63 22.22 3.47
N PHE A 253 -6.39 21.81 3.71
CA PHE A 253 -5.80 20.57 3.26
C PHE A 253 -5.56 19.65 4.44
N VAL A 254 -5.96 18.38 4.34
CA VAL A 254 -5.63 17.36 5.34
C VAL A 254 -4.57 16.43 4.73
N VAL A 255 -3.36 16.53 5.25
CA VAL A 255 -2.22 15.74 4.81
C VAL A 255 -2.09 14.50 5.69
N CYS A 256 -2.36 13.33 5.12
CA CYS A 256 -2.22 12.05 5.81
C CYS A 256 -0.87 11.42 5.46
N PHE A 257 -0.05 11.18 6.47
CA PHE A 257 1.25 10.52 6.37
C PHE A 257 1.10 8.99 6.31
N LYS A 258 2.09 8.29 5.78
CA LYS A 258 2.08 6.81 5.69
C LYS A 258 2.05 6.13 7.07
N ALA A 259 2.47 6.82 8.11
CA ALA A 259 2.38 6.39 9.51
C ALA A 259 1.00 6.64 10.16
N LYS A 260 -0.02 6.98 9.37
CA LYS A 260 -1.39 7.32 9.84
C LYS A 260 -1.45 8.53 10.78
N VAL A 261 -0.54 9.47 10.59
CA VAL A 261 -0.59 10.79 11.22
C VAL A 261 -1.26 11.73 10.23
N GLU A 262 -2.19 12.57 10.70
CA GLU A 262 -2.90 13.56 9.89
C GLU A 262 -2.59 14.97 10.40
N ILE A 263 -2.31 15.86 9.47
CA ILE A 263 -2.05 17.27 9.76
C ILE A 263 -2.96 18.12 8.90
N GLU A 264 -3.63 19.07 9.54
CA GLU A 264 -4.46 20.04 8.86
C GLU A 264 -3.69 21.33 8.59
N VAL A 265 -3.76 21.79 7.35
CA VAL A 265 -3.16 23.04 6.92
C VAL A 265 -4.28 23.92 6.36
N LEU A 266 -4.50 25.08 6.94
CA LEU A 266 -5.47 26.07 6.44
C LEU A 266 -5.03 26.59 5.08
N ARG A 267 -6.01 26.85 4.24
CA ARG A 267 -5.83 27.32 2.87
C ARG A 267 -5.65 28.84 2.78
#